data_9a5a53f24442436dec6c2bb73885f1b9
#
_entry.id   9a5a53f24442436dec6c2bb73885f1b9
#
_cell.length_a   1.000
_cell.length_b   1.000
_cell.length_c   1.000
_cell.angle_alpha   90.00
_cell.angle_beta   90.00
_cell.angle_gamma   90.00
#
_symmetry.space_group_name_H-M   'P 1'
#
loop_
_entity.id
_entity.type
_entity.pdbx_description
1 polymer ?
#
loop_
_entity_poly.entity_id
_entity_poly.type
_entity_poly.pdbx_seq_one_letter_code
_entity_poly.pdbx_strand_id
1 'polypeptide(L)'
;MQQSHEAVLLNTGPELTSDFVFEEIFLEHYPRLVKTLLRLVGNPGQAEELASEAFFRLHRHRSQPDRRGQSPEENPAGWLYRTAMNLGLDALRANSRRSRREERAQREGLANGTPNPLYELLAEEQRERVRTVISRLKPIQGQVLLMGSSGFTGKEIAVVLGVKLDSLYVLISRAKAQFEKEYVSLYGRAE
;
A
#
# COMPACT_ATOMS: atom_id res chain seq x y z
N MET A 1 34.01 4.41 55.52
CA MET A 1 34.18 4.85 54.12
C MET A 1 33.03 4.25 53.31
N GLN A 2 31.95 5.02 53.23
CA GLN A 2 30.77 4.70 52.46
C GLN A 2 30.90 5.42 51.13
N GLN A 3 30.98 4.66 50.03
CA GLN A 3 30.87 5.22 48.70
C GLN A 3 29.41 5.02 48.22
N SER A 4 28.76 6.10 48.11
CA SER A 4 27.44 6.27 47.54
C SER A 4 27.46 5.88 46.09
N HIS A 5 26.72 4.83 45.69
CA HIS A 5 26.32 4.61 44.30
C HIS A 5 25.19 5.56 43.99
N GLU A 6 25.54 6.68 43.42
CA GLU A 6 24.62 7.60 42.83
C GLU A 6 24.02 6.94 41.61
N ALA A 7 22.73 6.63 41.71
CA ALA A 7 21.93 6.11 40.62
C ALA A 7 21.91 7.16 39.52
N VAL A 8 22.49 6.82 38.38
CA VAL A 8 22.29 7.55 37.13
C VAL A 8 20.81 7.39 36.76
N LEU A 9 20.02 8.36 37.15
CA LEU A 9 18.66 8.53 36.64
C LEU A 9 18.79 8.81 35.13
N LEU A 10 18.61 7.75 34.35
CA LEU A 10 18.42 7.87 32.92
C LEU A 10 17.22 8.80 32.70
N ASN A 11 17.51 9.91 32.08
CA ASN A 11 16.55 10.91 31.67
C ASN A 11 15.64 10.26 30.60
N THR A 12 14.53 9.64 31.04
CA THR A 12 13.45 9.16 30.19
C THR A 12 12.66 10.37 29.70
N GLY A 13 13.29 11.13 28.79
CA GLY A 13 12.63 12.21 28.07
C GLY A 13 11.56 11.67 27.10
N PRO A 14 10.70 12.54 26.57
CA PRO A 14 9.61 12.16 25.64
C PRO A 14 10.06 11.39 24.39
N GLU A 15 11.37 11.35 24.10
CA GLU A 15 11.93 10.61 22.97
C GLU A 15 11.88 9.09 23.15
N LEU A 16 12.13 8.55 24.35
CA LEU A 16 12.09 7.09 24.60
C LEU A 16 10.69 6.52 24.50
N THR A 17 9.68 7.23 24.96
CA THR A 17 8.27 6.81 24.80
C THR A 17 7.84 6.84 23.35
N SER A 18 8.35 7.77 22.57
CA SER A 18 8.09 7.94 21.14
C SER A 18 8.71 6.84 20.30
N ASP A 19 9.93 6.42 20.60
CA ASP A 19 10.61 5.34 19.87
C ASP A 19 10.01 3.98 20.20
N PHE A 20 9.60 3.75 21.45
CA PHE A 20 8.89 2.55 21.83
C PHE A 20 7.55 2.39 21.10
N VAL A 21 6.76 3.45 20.99
CA VAL A 21 5.51 3.45 20.22
C VAL A 21 5.76 3.20 18.73
N PHE A 22 6.84 3.74 18.18
CA PHE A 22 7.22 3.50 16.78
C PHE A 22 7.61 2.05 16.53
N GLU A 23 8.41 1.45 17.43
CA GLU A 23 8.82 0.05 17.34
C GLU A 23 7.62 -0.90 17.41
N GLU A 24 6.67 -0.65 18.30
CA GLU A 24 5.43 -1.42 18.40
C GLU A 24 4.62 -1.36 17.10
N ILE A 25 4.43 -0.16 16.55
CA ILE A 25 3.74 0.03 15.26
C ILE A 25 4.48 -0.68 14.13
N PHE A 26 5.83 -0.64 14.14
CA PHE A 26 6.63 -1.32 13.14
C PHE A 26 6.44 -2.84 13.20
N LEU A 27 6.61 -3.43 14.37
CA LEU A 27 6.49 -4.88 14.55
C LEU A 27 5.09 -5.40 14.22
N GLU A 28 4.04 -4.66 14.60
CA GLU A 28 2.66 -5.05 14.34
C GLU A 28 2.28 -4.92 12.86
N HIS A 29 2.66 -3.82 12.22
CA HIS A 29 2.10 -3.47 10.92
C HIS A 29 2.99 -3.77 9.72
N TYR A 30 4.33 -3.86 9.89
CA TYR A 30 5.27 -4.05 8.77
C TYR A 30 4.98 -5.31 7.94
N PRO A 31 4.78 -6.51 8.50
CA PRO A 31 4.54 -7.71 7.70
C PRO A 31 3.24 -7.63 6.89
N ARG A 32 2.18 -7.08 7.49
CA ARG A 32 0.88 -6.90 6.83
C ARG A 32 0.96 -5.85 5.72
N LEU A 33 1.74 -4.80 5.95
CA LEU A 33 1.94 -3.72 4.97
C LEU A 33 2.71 -4.22 3.75
N VAL A 34 3.83 -4.92 3.95
CA VAL A 34 4.62 -5.54 2.87
C VAL A 34 3.76 -6.51 2.05
N LYS A 35 3.00 -7.40 2.72
CA LYS A 35 2.10 -8.33 2.03
C LYS A 35 1.05 -7.62 1.18
N THR A 36 0.51 -6.50 1.67
CA THR A 36 -0.49 -5.71 0.95
C THR A 36 0.14 -5.01 -0.26
N LEU A 37 1.32 -4.42 -0.08
CA LEU A 37 2.08 -3.79 -1.17
C LEU A 37 2.54 -4.80 -2.22
N LEU A 38 2.98 -6.00 -1.80
CA LEU A 38 3.37 -7.07 -2.72
C LEU A 38 2.24 -7.44 -3.68
N ARG A 39 0.99 -7.51 -3.20
CA ARG A 39 -0.16 -7.75 -4.08
C ARG A 39 -0.35 -6.65 -5.11
N LEU A 40 -0.02 -5.41 -4.74
CA LEU A 40 -0.18 -4.25 -5.59
C LEU A 40 0.93 -4.14 -6.64
N VAL A 41 2.21 -4.24 -6.23
CA VAL A 41 3.33 -4.00 -7.14
C VAL A 41 3.89 -5.28 -7.78
N GLY A 42 3.62 -6.46 -7.19
CA GLY A 42 4.04 -7.76 -7.72
C GLY A 42 5.53 -8.09 -7.54
N ASN A 43 6.32 -7.18 -6.98
CA ASN A 43 7.74 -7.36 -6.76
C ASN A 43 8.06 -7.25 -5.27
N PRO A 44 8.68 -8.28 -4.64
CA PRO A 44 8.97 -8.29 -3.21
C PRO A 44 9.89 -7.16 -2.76
N GLY A 45 11.00 -6.94 -3.46
CA GLY A 45 11.94 -5.87 -3.14
C GLY A 45 11.29 -4.49 -3.20
N GLN A 46 10.49 -4.22 -4.24
CA GLN A 46 9.75 -2.96 -4.35
C GLN A 46 8.70 -2.81 -3.23
N ALA A 47 8.04 -3.90 -2.82
CA ALA A 47 7.07 -3.86 -1.72
C ALA A 47 7.74 -3.51 -0.39
N GLU A 48 8.92 -4.06 -0.11
CA GLU A 48 9.71 -3.75 1.09
C GLU A 48 10.25 -2.31 1.07
N GLU A 49 10.74 -1.84 -0.08
CA GLU A 49 11.17 -0.44 -0.26
C GLU A 49 10.03 0.55 0.03
N LEU A 50 8.84 0.30 -0.52
CA LEU A 50 7.67 1.15 -0.33
C LEU A 50 7.17 1.11 1.12
N ALA A 51 7.22 -0.06 1.78
CA ALA A 51 6.88 -0.19 3.19
C ALA A 51 7.87 0.61 4.06
N SER A 52 9.16 0.44 3.82
CA SER A 52 10.23 1.16 4.53
C SER A 52 10.10 2.66 4.34
N GLU A 53 9.83 3.12 3.13
CA GLU A 53 9.59 4.54 2.82
C GLU A 53 8.37 5.09 3.57
N ALA A 54 7.27 4.30 3.68
CA ALA A 54 6.09 4.71 4.42
C ALA A 54 6.40 4.87 5.92
N PHE A 55 7.16 3.94 6.51
CA PHE A 55 7.62 4.03 7.91
C PHE A 55 8.60 5.17 8.12
N PHE A 56 9.53 5.40 7.20
CA PHE A 56 10.43 6.55 7.26
C PHE A 56 9.66 7.87 7.24
N ARG A 57 8.63 7.98 6.40
CA ARG A 57 7.75 9.16 6.39
C ARG A 57 6.96 9.30 7.68
N LEU A 58 6.44 8.20 8.25
CA LEU A 58 5.76 8.22 9.54
C LEU A 58 6.68 8.76 10.63
N HIS A 59 7.93 8.28 10.70
CA HIS A 59 8.92 8.74 11.66
C HIS A 59 9.26 10.23 11.49
N ARG A 60 9.44 10.67 10.24
CA ARG A 60 9.85 12.05 9.93
C ARG A 60 8.73 13.08 10.09
N HIS A 61 7.49 12.70 9.83
CA HIS A 61 6.35 13.63 9.74
C HIS A 61 5.33 13.42 10.87
N ARG A 62 5.77 13.02 12.06
CA ARG A 62 4.90 12.69 13.19
C ARG A 62 3.81 13.75 13.47
N SER A 63 4.18 15.02 13.41
CA SER A 63 3.29 16.14 13.76
C SER A 63 2.69 16.84 12.53
N GLN A 64 2.91 16.33 11.32
CA GLN A 64 2.42 16.98 10.11
C GLN A 64 1.14 16.29 9.60
N PRO A 65 0.01 17.01 9.55
CA PRO A 65 -1.23 16.44 9.03
C PRO A 65 -1.10 16.11 7.53
N ASP A 66 -1.73 15.03 7.11
CA ASP A 66 -1.83 14.67 5.71
C ASP A 66 -2.77 15.64 4.93
N ARG A 67 -2.92 15.42 3.62
CA ARG A 67 -3.79 16.25 2.77
C ARG A 67 -5.26 16.26 3.19
N ARG A 68 -5.66 15.41 4.14
CA ARG A 68 -7.01 15.32 4.72
C ARG A 68 -7.07 15.92 6.12
N GLY A 69 -5.98 16.53 6.60
CA GLY A 69 -5.89 17.11 7.93
C GLY A 69 -5.74 16.09 9.06
N GLN A 70 -5.40 14.83 8.75
CA GLN A 70 -5.20 13.78 9.76
C GLN A 70 -3.73 13.69 10.13
N SER A 71 -3.43 13.88 11.41
CA SER A 71 -2.08 13.76 11.95
C SER A 71 -1.67 12.30 12.14
N PRO A 72 -0.40 11.94 11.90
CA PRO A 72 0.14 10.65 12.30
C PRO A 72 -0.02 10.36 13.80
N GLU A 73 0.02 11.41 14.66
CA GLU A 73 -0.14 11.28 16.11
C GLU A 73 -1.53 10.80 16.50
N GLU A 74 -2.58 11.23 15.79
CA GLU A 74 -3.97 10.84 16.10
C GLU A 74 -4.29 9.42 15.64
N ASN A 75 -3.73 8.98 14.53
CA ASN A 75 -3.95 7.65 13.96
C ASN A 75 -2.74 7.20 13.12
N PRO A 76 -1.65 6.77 13.78
CA PRO A 76 -0.41 6.42 13.09
C PRO A 76 -0.58 5.25 12.13
N ALA A 77 -1.31 4.21 12.52
CA ALA A 77 -1.59 3.06 11.65
C ALA A 77 -2.41 3.48 10.41
N GLY A 78 -3.48 4.24 10.60
CA GLY A 78 -4.29 4.75 9.49
C GLY A 78 -3.48 5.63 8.53
N TRP A 79 -2.66 6.51 9.07
CA TRP A 79 -1.77 7.36 8.27
C TRP A 79 -0.73 6.54 7.50
N LEU A 80 -0.12 5.55 8.16
CA LEU A 80 0.86 4.64 7.57
C LEU A 80 0.29 3.89 6.36
N TYR A 81 -0.87 3.23 6.55
CA TYR A 81 -1.51 2.49 5.45
C TYR A 81 -1.92 3.41 4.29
N ARG A 82 -2.48 4.60 4.55
CA ARG A 82 -2.79 5.56 3.49
C ARG A 82 -1.55 5.98 2.71
N THR A 83 -0.47 6.29 3.42
CA THR A 83 0.79 6.70 2.81
C THR A 83 1.37 5.59 1.95
N ALA A 84 1.45 4.37 2.48
CA ALA A 84 1.94 3.21 1.76
C ALA A 84 1.09 2.87 0.52
N MET A 85 -0.25 2.92 0.65
CA MET A 85 -1.14 2.67 -0.48
C MET A 85 -1.00 3.73 -1.58
N ASN A 86 -0.80 5.00 -1.22
CA ASN A 86 -0.53 6.05 -2.20
C ASN A 86 0.80 5.80 -2.93
N LEU A 87 1.88 5.50 -2.18
CA LEU A 87 3.18 5.15 -2.76
C LEU A 87 3.06 3.95 -3.71
N GLY A 88 2.38 2.89 -3.28
CA GLY A 88 2.18 1.69 -4.08
C GLY A 88 1.37 1.96 -5.35
N LEU A 89 0.30 2.73 -5.28
CA LEU A 89 -0.50 3.11 -6.45
C LEU A 89 0.28 3.98 -7.43
N ASP A 90 1.13 4.88 -6.94
CA ASP A 90 1.97 5.71 -7.79
C ASP A 90 3.08 4.89 -8.46
N ALA A 91 3.69 3.94 -7.74
CA ALA A 91 4.63 2.98 -8.30
C ALA A 91 3.97 2.09 -9.37
N LEU A 92 2.78 1.55 -9.10
CA LEU A 92 2.00 0.77 -10.06
C LEU A 92 1.71 1.55 -11.34
N ARG A 93 1.30 2.82 -11.22
CA ARG A 93 1.07 3.69 -12.38
C ARG A 93 2.35 3.98 -13.16
N ALA A 94 3.46 4.16 -12.46
CA ALA A 94 4.76 4.36 -13.10
C ALA A 94 5.17 3.10 -13.89
N ASN A 95 5.04 1.92 -13.30
CA ASN A 95 5.31 0.64 -13.94
C ASN A 95 4.42 0.42 -15.17
N SER A 96 3.10 0.63 -15.05
CA SER A 96 2.17 0.52 -16.19
C SER A 96 2.51 1.48 -17.33
N ARG A 97 2.97 2.69 -17.06
CA ARG A 97 3.43 3.63 -18.09
C ARG A 97 4.71 3.16 -18.76
N ARG A 98 5.63 2.56 -17.99
CA ARG A 98 6.89 2.02 -18.49
C ARG A 98 6.64 0.81 -19.40
N SER A 99 5.88 -0.19 -18.96
CA SER A 99 5.53 -1.37 -19.76
C SER A 99 4.89 -1.00 -21.09
N ARG A 100 3.95 -0.04 -21.11
CA ARG A 100 3.35 0.43 -22.36
C ARG A 100 4.32 1.09 -23.32
N ARG A 101 5.37 1.76 -22.81
CA ARG A 101 6.43 2.34 -23.67
C ARG A 101 7.32 1.24 -24.23
N GLU A 102 7.67 0.25 -23.40
CA GLU A 102 8.47 -0.90 -23.80
C GLU A 102 7.73 -1.76 -24.82
N GLU A 103 6.44 -2.04 -24.64
CA GLU A 103 5.61 -2.74 -25.63
C GLU A 103 5.51 -2.00 -26.97
N ARG A 104 5.44 -0.67 -26.95
CA ARG A 104 5.47 0.12 -28.20
C ARG A 104 6.81 0.04 -28.88
N ALA A 105 7.91 0.12 -28.14
CA ALA A 105 9.26 -0.04 -28.68
C ALA A 105 9.52 -1.46 -29.20
N GLN A 106 8.99 -2.50 -28.54
CA GLN A 106 9.13 -3.90 -28.96
C GLN A 106 8.30 -4.26 -30.20
N ARG A 107 7.17 -3.60 -30.44
CA ARG A 107 6.42 -3.77 -31.70
C ARG A 107 7.19 -3.29 -32.92
N GLU A 108 8.23 -2.48 -32.70
CA GLU A 108 9.18 -2.03 -33.75
C GLU A 108 10.42 -2.92 -33.85
N GLY A 109 10.61 -3.91 -32.95
CA GLY A 109 11.74 -4.86 -32.96
C GLY A 109 11.40 -6.18 -32.27
N LEU A 110 11.60 -7.29 -32.97
CA LEU A 110 11.31 -8.67 -32.56
C LEU A 110 11.89 -9.02 -31.18
N ALA A 111 11.06 -9.51 -30.26
CA ALA A 111 11.47 -9.95 -28.94
C ALA A 111 11.28 -11.46 -28.73
N ASN A 112 12.33 -12.09 -28.21
CA ASN A 112 12.35 -13.48 -27.78
C ASN A 112 12.05 -13.57 -26.28
N GLY A 113 10.94 -14.21 -25.89
CA GLY A 113 10.59 -14.51 -24.51
C GLY A 113 10.69 -16.02 -24.23
N THR A 114 11.29 -16.39 -23.10
CA THR A 114 11.42 -17.76 -22.63
C THR A 114 10.12 -18.28 -22.00
N PRO A 115 9.71 -19.54 -22.21
CA PRO A 115 8.44 -20.08 -21.69
C PRO A 115 8.52 -20.42 -20.20
N ASN A 116 7.50 -19.98 -19.48
CA ASN A 116 7.25 -20.30 -18.07
C ASN A 116 6.10 -21.35 -17.97
N PRO A 117 6.01 -22.21 -16.92
CA PRO A 117 4.95 -23.21 -16.78
C PRO A 117 3.55 -22.60 -16.89
N LEU A 118 2.71 -23.21 -17.73
CA LEU A 118 1.45 -22.62 -18.20
C LEU A 118 0.50 -22.11 -17.10
N TYR A 119 0.37 -22.85 -16.00
CA TYR A 119 -0.52 -22.45 -14.90
C TYR A 119 -0.02 -21.26 -14.08
N GLU A 120 1.29 -21.17 -13.83
CA GLU A 120 1.89 -20.03 -13.15
C GLU A 120 1.81 -18.78 -14.02
N LEU A 121 2.04 -18.93 -15.33
CA LEU A 121 1.92 -17.86 -16.30
C LEU A 121 0.48 -17.31 -16.37
N LEU A 122 -0.53 -18.18 -16.43
CA LEU A 122 -1.93 -17.76 -16.45
C LEU A 122 -2.34 -17.02 -15.16
N ALA A 123 -1.88 -17.51 -14.00
CA ALA A 123 -2.15 -16.85 -12.73
C ALA A 123 -1.46 -15.49 -12.63
N GLU A 124 -0.23 -15.36 -13.12
CA GLU A 124 0.49 -14.07 -13.11
C GLU A 124 -0.11 -13.10 -14.14
N GLU A 125 -0.52 -13.58 -15.30
CA GLU A 125 -1.23 -12.77 -16.29
C GLU A 125 -2.53 -12.19 -15.71
N GLN A 126 -3.30 -13.00 -14.98
CA GLN A 126 -4.51 -12.52 -14.31
C GLN A 126 -4.20 -11.46 -13.25
N ARG A 127 -3.15 -11.66 -12.46
CA ARG A 127 -2.72 -10.67 -11.48
C ARG A 127 -2.32 -9.36 -12.14
N GLU A 128 -1.59 -9.43 -13.26
CA GLU A 128 -1.16 -8.23 -14.00
C GLU A 128 -2.35 -7.51 -14.63
N ARG A 129 -3.35 -8.23 -15.15
CA ARG A 129 -4.61 -7.63 -15.62
C ARG A 129 -5.30 -6.85 -14.49
N VAL A 130 -5.40 -7.44 -13.29
CA VAL A 130 -5.97 -6.78 -12.11
C VAL A 130 -5.17 -5.53 -11.73
N ARG A 131 -3.84 -5.60 -11.68
CA ARG A 131 -2.96 -4.45 -11.40
C ARG A 131 -3.15 -3.33 -12.42
N THR A 132 -3.22 -3.68 -13.69
CA THR A 132 -3.47 -2.74 -14.79
C THR A 132 -4.80 -2.01 -14.60
N VAL A 133 -5.87 -2.71 -14.24
CA VAL A 133 -7.18 -2.08 -13.96
C VAL A 133 -7.09 -1.17 -12.73
N ILE A 134 -6.49 -1.64 -11.63
CA ILE A 134 -6.33 -0.84 -10.41
C ILE A 134 -5.54 0.45 -10.69
N SER A 135 -4.54 0.42 -11.57
CA SER A 135 -3.75 1.60 -11.94
C SER A 135 -4.58 2.72 -12.56
N ARG A 136 -5.72 2.39 -13.17
CA ARG A 136 -6.65 3.32 -13.84
C ARG A 136 -7.73 3.88 -12.92
N LEU A 137 -7.96 3.25 -11.77
CA LEU A 137 -8.97 3.69 -10.81
C LEU A 137 -8.54 4.98 -10.11
N LYS A 138 -9.51 5.70 -9.54
CA LYS A 138 -9.21 6.79 -8.60
C LYS A 138 -8.47 6.22 -7.38
N PRO A 139 -7.52 6.95 -6.78
CA PRO A 139 -6.71 6.43 -5.67
C PRO A 139 -7.53 5.77 -4.56
N ILE A 140 -8.59 6.41 -4.09
CA ILE A 140 -9.44 5.91 -3.02
C ILE A 140 -10.18 4.61 -3.42
N GLN A 141 -10.52 4.44 -4.70
CA GLN A 141 -11.16 3.21 -5.20
C GLN A 141 -10.15 2.05 -5.21
N GLY A 142 -8.93 2.30 -5.69
CA GLY A 142 -7.85 1.31 -5.64
C GLY A 142 -7.51 0.90 -4.20
N GLN A 143 -7.40 1.88 -3.29
CA GLN A 143 -7.14 1.63 -1.87
C GLN A 143 -8.19 0.72 -1.24
N VAL A 144 -9.48 1.02 -1.40
CA VAL A 144 -10.56 0.26 -0.78
C VAL A 144 -10.63 -1.18 -1.30
N LEU A 145 -10.42 -1.40 -2.59
CA LEU A 145 -10.42 -2.75 -3.18
C LEU A 145 -9.20 -3.56 -2.72
N LEU A 146 -8.04 -2.93 -2.70
CA LEU A 146 -6.80 -3.58 -2.28
C LEU A 146 -6.83 -3.97 -0.80
N MET A 147 -7.27 -3.08 0.07
CA MET A 147 -7.41 -3.37 1.50
C MET A 147 -8.43 -4.48 1.74
N GLY A 148 -9.59 -4.44 1.07
CA GLY A 148 -10.59 -5.50 1.15
C GLY A 148 -10.04 -6.86 0.72
N SER A 149 -9.30 -6.93 -0.38
CA SER A 149 -8.65 -8.17 -0.84
C SER A 149 -7.50 -8.63 0.06
N SER A 150 -6.95 -7.74 0.88
CA SER A 150 -5.86 -8.03 1.83
C SER A 150 -6.35 -8.43 3.22
N GLY A 151 -7.68 -8.64 3.38
CA GLY A 151 -8.28 -9.13 4.61
C GLY A 151 -8.54 -8.06 5.67
N PHE A 152 -8.58 -6.78 5.28
CA PHE A 152 -9.03 -5.72 6.19
C PHE A 152 -10.55 -5.77 6.36
N THR A 153 -11.00 -5.63 7.59
CA THR A 153 -12.43 -5.48 7.89
C THR A 153 -12.94 -4.12 7.43
N GLY A 154 -14.25 -4.00 7.22
CA GLY A 154 -14.85 -2.71 6.85
C GLY A 154 -14.57 -1.62 7.90
N LYS A 155 -14.52 -1.97 9.19
CA LYS A 155 -14.20 -1.02 10.26
C LYS A 155 -12.75 -0.51 10.13
N GLU A 156 -11.78 -1.41 9.93
CA GLU A 156 -10.38 -1.03 9.71
C GLU A 156 -10.21 -0.12 8.49
N ILE A 157 -10.86 -0.49 7.36
CA ILE A 157 -10.80 0.32 6.15
C ILE A 157 -11.40 1.72 6.37
N ALA A 158 -12.54 1.80 7.07
CA ALA A 158 -13.18 3.08 7.38
C ALA A 158 -12.26 3.98 8.22
N VAL A 159 -11.62 3.41 9.25
CA VAL A 159 -10.63 4.12 10.09
C VAL A 159 -9.42 4.57 9.28
N VAL A 160 -8.84 3.66 8.46
CA VAL A 160 -7.68 3.99 7.62
C VAL A 160 -8.01 5.09 6.61
N LEU A 161 -9.16 5.02 5.96
CA LEU A 161 -9.57 6.01 4.95
C LEU A 161 -10.16 7.30 5.54
N GLY A 162 -10.44 7.32 6.85
CA GLY A 162 -11.07 8.46 7.51
C GLY A 162 -12.50 8.72 7.02
N VAL A 163 -13.26 7.66 6.76
CA VAL A 163 -14.65 7.75 6.25
C VAL A 163 -15.61 7.06 7.22
N LYS A 164 -16.88 7.47 7.20
CA LYS A 164 -17.93 6.77 7.95
C LYS A 164 -18.19 5.39 7.33
N LEU A 165 -18.56 4.41 8.16
CA LEU A 165 -18.78 3.03 7.71
C LEU A 165 -19.84 2.93 6.60
N ASP A 166 -20.96 3.67 6.73
CA ASP A 166 -22.01 3.70 5.70
C ASP A 166 -21.49 4.25 4.37
N SER A 167 -20.67 5.30 4.43
CA SER A 167 -20.01 5.87 3.24
C SER A 167 -19.02 4.91 2.61
N LEU A 168 -18.37 4.07 3.42
CA LEU A 168 -17.46 3.04 2.95
C LEU A 168 -18.19 2.01 2.08
N TYR A 169 -19.36 1.52 2.48
CA TYR A 169 -20.09 0.53 1.67
C TYR A 169 -20.49 1.08 0.30
N VAL A 170 -20.90 2.34 0.25
CA VAL A 170 -21.16 3.01 -1.03
C VAL A 170 -19.88 3.15 -1.87
N LEU A 171 -18.76 3.47 -1.22
CA LEU A 171 -17.46 3.57 -1.88
C LEU A 171 -17.01 2.22 -2.45
N ILE A 172 -17.15 1.13 -1.69
CA ILE A 172 -16.84 -0.24 -2.14
C ILE A 172 -17.68 -0.60 -3.37
N SER A 173 -19.00 -0.37 -3.32
CA SER A 173 -19.91 -0.66 -4.44
C SER A 173 -19.50 0.08 -5.70
N ARG A 174 -19.24 1.40 -5.59
CA ARG A 174 -18.77 2.22 -6.72
C ARG A 174 -17.40 1.79 -7.23
N ALA A 175 -16.48 1.41 -6.33
CA ALA A 175 -15.17 0.94 -6.72
C ALA A 175 -15.23 -0.38 -7.49
N LYS A 176 -16.06 -1.33 -7.06
CA LYS A 176 -16.31 -2.60 -7.77
C LYS A 176 -16.91 -2.36 -9.15
N ALA A 177 -17.95 -1.54 -9.24
CA ALA A 177 -18.57 -1.22 -10.53
C ALA A 177 -17.59 -0.54 -11.50
N GLN A 178 -16.76 0.37 -11.01
CA GLN A 178 -15.75 1.00 -11.85
C GLN A 178 -14.64 0.03 -12.26
N PHE A 179 -14.22 -0.87 -11.36
CA PHE A 179 -13.26 -1.92 -11.66
C PHE A 179 -13.78 -2.84 -12.77
N GLU A 180 -15.00 -3.32 -12.65
CA GLU A 180 -15.66 -4.17 -13.65
C GLU A 180 -15.74 -3.47 -15.02
N LYS A 181 -16.18 -2.21 -15.03
CA LYS A 181 -16.22 -1.39 -16.26
C LYS A 181 -14.86 -1.29 -16.95
N GLU A 182 -13.81 -0.98 -16.18
CA GLU A 182 -12.43 -0.87 -16.72
C GLU A 182 -11.92 -2.23 -17.18
N TYR A 183 -12.19 -3.29 -16.42
CA TYR A 183 -11.77 -4.65 -16.76
C TYR A 183 -12.41 -5.12 -18.08
N VAL A 184 -13.73 -4.98 -18.22
CA VAL A 184 -14.45 -5.32 -19.44
C VAL A 184 -13.98 -4.48 -20.63
N SER A 185 -13.69 -3.21 -20.42
CA SER A 185 -13.17 -2.33 -21.47
C SER A 185 -11.81 -2.76 -22.01
N LEU A 186 -10.97 -3.38 -21.15
CA LEU A 186 -9.61 -3.79 -21.52
C LEU A 186 -9.52 -5.21 -22.06
N TYR A 187 -10.29 -6.12 -21.47
CA TYR A 187 -10.10 -7.56 -21.66
C TYR A 187 -11.35 -8.30 -22.13
N GLY A 188 -12.49 -7.62 -22.27
CA GLY A 188 -13.77 -8.25 -22.56
C GLY A 188 -14.45 -8.82 -21.31
N ARG A 189 -15.65 -9.36 -21.48
CA ARG A 189 -16.31 -10.11 -20.40
C ARG A 189 -15.58 -11.43 -20.22
N ALA A 190 -15.32 -11.80 -18.96
CA ALA A 190 -14.95 -13.18 -18.64
C ALA A 190 -16.16 -14.06 -18.99
N GLU A 191 -15.96 -15.02 -19.90
CA GLU A 191 -16.95 -16.08 -20.18
C GLU A 191 -17.04 -17.05 -19.00
#